data_799bfb2f63fb06fa53bf7ccf693d0f57
#
_entry.id   799bfb2f63fb06fa53bf7ccf693d0f57
#
_cell.length_a   1.000
_cell.length_b   1.000
_cell.length_c   1.000
_cell.angle_alpha   90.00
_cell.angle_beta   90.00
_cell.angle_gamma   90.00
#
_symmetry.space_group_name_H-M   'P 1'
#
loop_
_entity.id
_entity.type
_entity.pdbx_description
1 polymer ?
#
loop_
_entity_poly.entity_id
_entity_poly.type
_entity_poly.pdbx_seq_one_letter_code
_entity_poly.pdbx_strand_id
1 'polypeptide(L)'
;MQALRLASFMHRPSLLGIQALIMIGPYLTNSGRFLEAWTLFGTTIRLAHSIGLHRHPKYLDPAPPTQQECSIRQTLWWWMLHMDEQYSMTLGRPLGISGIGDCPPPQELTTNPGMLRFGEFVNRFTILARQILSSDKLSNAKIDDFTDLLRALLETLPETLQFDKSWLRRENELPDWPLSAMAAGMIPFLDRYVR
;
A
#
# COMPACT_ATOMS: atom_id res chain seq x y z
N MET A 1 -0.07 10.39 -19.81
CA MET A 1 0.64 9.44 -20.71
C MET A 1 1.52 10.13 -21.74
N GLN A 2 1.07 11.16 -22.47
CA GLN A 2 1.91 11.83 -23.47
C GLN A 2 3.17 12.48 -22.88
N ALA A 3 3.07 13.17 -21.74
CA ALA A 3 4.23 13.75 -21.06
C ALA A 3 5.25 12.69 -20.63
N LEU A 4 4.81 11.52 -20.16
CA LEU A 4 5.70 10.41 -19.81
C LEU A 4 6.43 9.85 -21.04
N ARG A 5 5.75 9.74 -22.19
CA ARG A 5 6.39 9.32 -23.45
C ARG A 5 7.44 10.31 -23.89
N LEU A 6 7.16 11.62 -23.83
CA LEU A 6 8.12 12.67 -24.14
C LEU A 6 9.34 12.65 -23.21
N ALA A 7 9.12 12.31 -21.93
CA ALA A 7 10.19 12.16 -20.95
C ALA A 7 11.01 10.87 -21.11
N SER A 8 10.66 9.99 -22.07
CA SER A 8 11.34 8.70 -22.28
C SER A 8 11.45 7.88 -20.99
N PHE A 9 10.39 7.82 -20.21
CA PHE A 9 10.38 7.29 -18.83
C PHE A 9 10.92 5.86 -18.70
N MET A 10 10.80 5.04 -19.74
CA MET A 10 11.36 3.68 -19.74
C MET A 10 12.88 3.68 -19.93
N HIS A 11 13.42 4.63 -20.68
CA HIS A 11 14.85 4.73 -20.95
C HIS A 11 15.59 5.48 -19.84
N ARG A 12 14.92 6.46 -19.24
CA ARG A 12 15.45 7.28 -18.15
C ARG A 12 14.48 7.28 -16.96
N PRO A 13 14.43 6.16 -16.20
CA PRO A 13 13.56 6.09 -15.03
C PRO A 13 13.97 7.17 -14.01
N SER A 14 12.96 7.81 -13.45
CA SER A 14 13.14 8.88 -12.48
C SER A 14 12.11 8.77 -11.37
N LEU A 15 12.42 9.33 -10.21
CA LEU A 15 11.51 9.36 -9.07
C LEU A 15 10.18 10.02 -9.43
N LEU A 16 10.22 11.15 -10.14
CA LEU A 16 9.02 11.86 -10.61
C LEU A 16 8.20 11.02 -11.60
N GLY A 17 8.86 10.29 -12.50
CA GLY A 17 8.18 9.38 -13.43
C GLY A 17 7.43 8.26 -12.70
N ILE A 18 8.02 7.69 -11.66
CA ILE A 18 7.40 6.66 -10.82
C ILE A 18 6.23 7.25 -10.04
N GLN A 19 6.37 8.44 -9.45
CA GLN A 19 5.26 9.14 -8.78
C GLN A 19 4.06 9.33 -9.72
N ALA A 20 4.31 9.79 -10.95
CA ALA A 20 3.26 9.97 -11.94
C ALA A 20 2.56 8.65 -12.32
N LEU A 21 3.33 7.56 -12.48
CA LEU A 21 2.78 6.24 -12.79
C LEU A 21 1.93 5.67 -11.65
N ILE A 22 2.38 5.84 -10.41
CA ILE A 22 1.65 5.44 -9.20
C ILE A 22 0.30 6.16 -9.10
N MET A 23 0.22 7.43 -9.47
CA MET A 23 -1.03 8.19 -9.46
C MET A 23 -2.02 7.74 -10.54
N ILE A 24 -1.54 7.19 -11.66
CA ILE A 24 -2.41 6.68 -12.73
C ILE A 24 -3.11 5.38 -12.32
N GLY A 25 -2.47 4.55 -11.50
CA GLY A 25 -3.03 3.29 -11.04
C GLY A 25 -4.42 3.42 -10.38
N PRO A 26 -4.59 4.19 -9.32
CA PRO A 26 -5.89 4.42 -8.68
C PRO A 26 -6.94 5.02 -9.65
N TYR A 27 -6.55 5.89 -10.56
CA TYR A 27 -7.46 6.41 -11.58
C TYR A 27 -8.01 5.29 -12.47
N LEU A 28 -7.15 4.38 -12.94
CA LEU A 28 -7.56 3.24 -13.75
C LEU A 28 -8.44 2.27 -12.93
N THR A 29 -8.09 2.02 -11.69
CA THR A 29 -8.85 1.16 -10.77
C THR A 29 -10.26 1.72 -10.54
N ASN A 30 -10.37 3.02 -10.23
CA ASN A 30 -11.66 3.67 -10.02
C ASN A 30 -12.50 3.76 -11.31
N SER A 31 -11.86 3.63 -12.47
CA SER A 31 -12.55 3.54 -13.78
C SER A 31 -12.92 2.11 -14.16
N GLY A 32 -12.76 1.13 -13.25
CA GLY A 32 -13.04 -0.29 -13.51
C GLY A 32 -11.97 -1.02 -14.35
N ARG A 33 -10.84 -0.35 -14.65
CA ARG A 33 -9.78 -0.87 -15.53
C ARG A 33 -8.67 -1.55 -14.73
N PHE A 34 -9.05 -2.50 -13.87
CA PHE A 34 -8.14 -3.17 -12.92
C PHE A 34 -6.97 -3.87 -13.59
N LEU A 35 -7.21 -4.59 -14.68
CA LEU A 35 -6.15 -5.33 -15.36
C LEU A 35 -5.11 -4.40 -15.99
N GLU A 36 -5.54 -3.27 -16.50
CA GLU A 36 -4.63 -2.25 -17.04
C GLU A 36 -3.83 -1.58 -15.93
N ALA A 37 -4.47 -1.29 -14.80
CA ALA A 37 -3.80 -0.77 -13.62
C ALA A 37 -2.70 -1.72 -13.13
N TRP A 38 -3.01 -3.00 -13.00
CA TRP A 38 -2.06 -4.04 -12.60
C TRP A 38 -0.89 -4.19 -13.59
N THR A 39 -1.17 -4.18 -14.89
CA THR A 39 -0.14 -4.29 -15.94
C THR A 39 0.81 -3.06 -15.92
N LEU A 40 0.24 -1.86 -15.80
CA LEU A 40 1.01 -0.63 -15.67
C LEU A 40 1.86 -0.65 -14.39
N PHE A 41 1.29 -1.15 -13.31
CA PHE A 41 1.98 -1.26 -12.03
C PHE A 41 3.17 -2.22 -12.11
N GLY A 42 3.06 -3.34 -12.82
CA GLY A 42 4.18 -4.25 -13.08
C GLY A 42 5.36 -3.56 -13.78
N THR A 43 5.08 -2.66 -14.72
CA THR A 43 6.12 -1.81 -15.34
C THR A 43 6.72 -0.84 -14.31
N THR A 44 5.87 -0.23 -13.49
CA THR A 44 6.30 0.71 -12.45
C THR A 44 7.22 0.05 -11.42
N ILE A 45 6.93 -1.20 -11.02
CA ILE A 45 7.79 -2.00 -10.13
C ILE A 45 9.21 -2.15 -10.73
N ARG A 46 9.32 -2.50 -12.01
CA ARG A 46 10.62 -2.66 -12.66
C ARG A 46 11.41 -1.35 -12.73
N LEU A 47 10.75 -0.24 -13.01
CA LEU A 47 11.36 1.09 -13.00
C LEU A 47 11.81 1.48 -11.57
N ALA A 48 11.02 1.17 -10.56
CA ALA A 48 11.37 1.41 -9.17
C ALA A 48 12.61 0.60 -8.72
N HIS A 49 12.68 -0.67 -9.13
CA HIS A 49 13.87 -1.49 -8.89
C HIS A 49 15.12 -0.93 -9.60
N SER A 50 14.97 -0.43 -10.84
CA SER A 50 16.11 0.11 -11.62
C SER A 50 16.75 1.34 -10.99
N ILE A 51 15.99 2.13 -10.23
CA ILE A 51 16.52 3.29 -9.48
C ILE A 51 16.76 3.00 -7.99
N GLY A 52 16.69 1.73 -7.60
CA GLY A 52 17.02 1.27 -6.25
C GLY A 52 16.01 1.68 -5.17
N LEU A 53 14.70 1.86 -5.47
CA LEU A 53 13.71 2.23 -4.46
C LEU A 53 13.56 1.18 -3.33
N HIS A 54 13.81 -0.10 -3.64
CA HIS A 54 13.74 -1.20 -2.68
C HIS A 54 14.91 -1.21 -1.68
N ARG A 55 15.93 -0.37 -1.91
CA ARG A 55 17.12 -0.27 -1.08
C ARG A 55 17.01 0.86 -0.07
N HIS A 56 17.65 0.66 1.08
CA HIS A 56 17.78 1.75 2.03
C HIS A 56 18.55 2.92 1.40
N PRO A 57 18.02 4.16 1.41
CA PRO A 57 18.62 5.30 0.71
C PRO A 57 20.10 5.54 1.01
N LYS A 58 20.55 5.23 2.24
CA LYS A 58 21.96 5.39 2.64
C LYS A 58 22.95 4.50 1.89
N TYR A 59 22.47 3.43 1.22
CA TYR A 59 23.32 2.48 0.47
C TYR A 59 23.33 2.76 -1.04
N LEU A 60 22.64 3.80 -1.48
CA LEU A 60 22.61 4.17 -2.90
C LEU A 60 23.88 4.94 -3.27
N ASP A 61 24.34 4.73 -4.51
CA ASP A 61 25.45 5.45 -5.10
C ASP A 61 25.00 6.02 -6.46
N PRO A 62 24.95 7.35 -6.62
CA PRO A 62 25.14 8.35 -5.57
C PRO A 62 24.03 8.32 -4.52
N ALA A 63 24.38 8.67 -3.28
CA ALA A 63 23.40 8.79 -2.20
C ALA A 63 22.39 9.93 -2.49
N PRO A 64 21.13 9.80 -2.06
CA PRO A 64 20.16 10.88 -2.21
C PRO A 64 20.65 12.17 -1.55
N PRO A 65 20.54 13.30 -2.24
CA PRO A 65 21.16 14.55 -1.80
C PRO A 65 20.48 15.18 -0.58
N THR A 66 19.22 14.80 -0.30
CA THR A 66 18.43 15.41 0.77
C THR A 66 17.66 14.37 1.58
N GLN A 67 17.41 14.70 2.86
CA GLN A 67 16.53 13.91 3.72
C GLN A 67 15.10 13.82 3.16
N GLN A 68 14.65 14.88 2.50
CA GLN A 68 13.35 14.89 1.84
C GLN A 68 13.26 13.84 0.74
N GLU A 69 14.29 13.70 -0.09
CA GLU A 69 14.32 12.66 -1.12
C GLU A 69 14.34 11.26 -0.50
N CYS A 70 15.10 11.06 0.56
CA CYS A 70 15.08 9.79 1.31
C CYS A 70 13.66 9.43 1.77
N SER A 71 12.97 10.39 2.37
CA SER A 71 11.60 10.22 2.85
C SER A 71 10.62 9.92 1.70
N ILE A 72 10.74 10.63 0.57
CA ILE A 72 9.93 10.36 -0.63
C ILE A 72 10.19 8.94 -1.15
N ARG A 73 11.44 8.50 -1.24
CA ARG A 73 11.80 7.14 -1.67
C ARG A 73 11.19 6.07 -0.79
N GLN A 74 11.28 6.23 0.54
CA GLN A 74 10.69 5.31 1.51
C GLN A 74 9.16 5.26 1.36
N THR A 75 8.51 6.41 1.32
CA THR A 75 7.05 6.51 1.16
C THR A 75 6.58 5.84 -0.14
N LEU A 76 7.26 6.11 -1.24
CA LEU A 76 6.91 5.50 -2.54
C LEU A 76 7.10 3.99 -2.53
N TRP A 77 8.18 3.48 -1.96
CA TRP A 77 8.43 2.04 -1.91
C TRP A 77 7.37 1.32 -1.08
N TRP A 78 7.06 1.82 0.12
CA TRP A 78 6.04 1.22 0.99
C TRP A 78 4.64 1.32 0.40
N TRP A 79 4.32 2.44 -0.26
CA TRP A 79 3.09 2.55 -1.04
C TRP A 79 3.02 1.49 -2.16
N MET A 80 4.13 1.25 -2.84
CA MET A 80 4.18 0.23 -3.89
C MET A 80 4.01 -1.19 -3.33
N LEU A 81 4.58 -1.50 -2.17
CA LEU A 81 4.36 -2.77 -1.48
C LEU A 81 2.88 -2.98 -1.16
N HIS A 82 2.23 -1.94 -0.65
CA HIS A 82 0.80 -1.95 -0.35
C HIS A 82 -0.06 -2.14 -1.60
N MET A 83 0.21 -1.39 -2.67
CA MET A 83 -0.55 -1.52 -3.92
C MET A 83 -0.35 -2.89 -4.60
N ASP A 84 0.84 -3.45 -4.53
CA ASP A 84 1.14 -4.78 -5.07
C ASP A 84 0.29 -5.87 -4.40
N GLU A 85 0.18 -5.83 -3.08
CA GLU A 85 -0.69 -6.76 -2.36
C GLU A 85 -2.17 -6.55 -2.68
N GLN A 86 -2.63 -5.30 -2.78
CA GLN A 86 -4.02 -4.96 -3.11
C GLN A 86 -4.42 -5.49 -4.48
N TYR A 87 -3.58 -5.29 -5.50
CA TYR A 87 -3.82 -5.85 -6.83
C TYR A 87 -3.80 -7.37 -6.82
N SER A 88 -2.87 -7.98 -6.09
CA SER A 88 -2.75 -9.44 -6.00
C SER A 88 -3.99 -10.06 -5.35
N MET A 89 -4.47 -9.49 -4.25
CA MET A 89 -5.70 -9.94 -3.59
C MET A 89 -6.94 -9.75 -4.47
N THR A 90 -7.09 -8.57 -5.08
CA THR A 90 -8.27 -8.24 -5.88
C THR A 90 -8.39 -9.09 -7.15
N LEU A 91 -7.27 -9.36 -7.79
CA LEU A 91 -7.24 -10.06 -9.09
C LEU A 91 -6.89 -11.55 -8.98
N GLY A 92 -6.54 -12.04 -7.79
CA GLY A 92 -6.04 -13.40 -7.62
C GLY A 92 -4.74 -13.64 -8.40
N ARG A 93 -3.84 -12.66 -8.44
CA ARG A 93 -2.57 -12.71 -9.16
C ARG A 93 -1.40 -12.80 -8.17
N PRO A 94 -0.26 -13.41 -8.60
CA PRO A 94 0.92 -13.43 -7.73
C PRO A 94 1.45 -12.03 -7.48
N LEU A 95 2.14 -11.86 -6.36
CA LEU A 95 2.86 -10.63 -6.05
C LEU A 95 3.90 -10.31 -7.13
N GLY A 96 3.93 -9.07 -7.57
CA GLY A 96 4.93 -8.57 -8.53
C GLY A 96 6.28 -8.25 -7.86
N ILE A 97 6.26 -7.94 -6.56
CA ILE A 97 7.44 -7.68 -5.74
C ILE A 97 7.67 -8.90 -4.85
N SER A 98 8.74 -9.65 -5.07
CA SER A 98 9.03 -10.90 -4.34
C SER A 98 9.50 -10.68 -2.90
N GLY A 99 10.13 -9.56 -2.60
CA GLY A 99 10.67 -9.26 -1.26
C GLY A 99 10.53 -7.79 -0.89
N ILE A 100 10.42 -7.51 0.41
CA ILE A 100 10.23 -6.15 0.94
C ILE A 100 11.45 -5.26 0.65
N GLY A 101 12.64 -5.85 0.48
CA GLY A 101 13.89 -5.12 0.38
C GLY A 101 14.44 -4.71 1.75
N ASP A 102 15.40 -3.80 1.75
CA ASP A 102 15.99 -3.24 2.97
C ASP A 102 15.60 -1.77 3.22
N CYS A 103 14.60 -1.27 2.49
CA CYS A 103 14.06 0.06 2.65
C CYS A 103 13.17 0.11 3.91
N PRO A 104 13.52 0.88 4.94
CA PRO A 104 12.70 0.96 6.15
C PRO A 104 11.36 1.67 5.87
N PRO A 105 10.33 1.43 6.69
CA PRO A 105 9.08 2.17 6.57
C PRO A 105 9.32 3.67 6.74
N PRO A 106 8.52 4.50 6.06
CA PRO A 106 8.63 5.94 6.18
C PRO A 106 8.30 6.38 7.61
N GLN A 107 8.99 7.43 8.07
CA GLN A 107 8.57 8.13 9.27
C GLN A 107 7.31 8.95 8.95
N GLU A 108 6.34 8.89 9.84
CA GLU A 108 5.13 9.70 9.69
C GLU A 108 5.49 11.19 9.80
N LEU A 109 5.05 11.97 8.81
CA LEU A 109 5.30 13.41 8.75
C LEU A 109 4.21 14.23 9.45
N THR A 110 3.12 13.60 9.84
CA THR A 110 2.01 14.27 10.51
C THR A 110 2.13 14.17 12.02
N THR A 111 1.75 15.22 12.71
CA THR A 111 1.62 15.23 14.17
C THR A 111 0.24 14.75 14.65
N ASN A 112 -0.67 14.43 13.75
CA ASN A 112 -1.98 13.89 14.09
C ASN A 112 -1.85 12.43 14.55
N PRO A 113 -2.12 12.11 15.85
CA PRO A 113 -1.94 10.75 16.38
C PRO A 113 -2.78 9.69 15.65
N GLY A 114 -3.97 10.04 15.16
CA GLY A 114 -4.83 9.14 14.39
C GLY A 114 -4.20 8.76 13.06
N MET A 115 -3.59 9.72 12.36
CA MET A 115 -2.90 9.46 11.09
C MET A 115 -1.63 8.64 11.28
N LEU A 116 -0.83 8.94 12.32
CA LEU A 116 0.36 8.15 12.66
C LEU A 116 0.00 6.68 12.90
N ARG A 117 -1.02 6.42 13.70
CA ARG A 117 -1.49 5.05 13.97
C ARG A 117 -2.04 4.37 12.73
N PHE A 118 -2.72 5.09 11.86
CA PHE A 118 -3.21 4.55 10.60
C PHE A 118 -2.07 4.15 9.67
N GLY A 119 -1.06 4.97 9.49
CA GLY A 119 0.12 4.65 8.67
C GLY A 119 0.87 3.43 9.20
N GLU A 120 1.05 3.32 10.52
CA GLU A 120 1.65 2.14 11.15
C GLU A 120 0.80 0.88 10.90
N PHE A 121 -0.51 0.98 11.07
CA PHE A 121 -1.44 -0.10 10.77
C PHE A 121 -1.31 -0.57 9.32
N VAL A 122 -1.32 0.34 8.34
CA VAL A 122 -1.18 0.01 6.91
C VAL A 122 0.14 -0.72 6.65
N ASN A 123 1.25 -0.25 7.23
CA ASN A 123 2.55 -0.90 7.06
C ASN A 123 2.57 -2.32 7.65
N ARG A 124 2.02 -2.53 8.84
CA ARG A 124 1.90 -3.84 9.48
C ARG A 124 0.97 -4.76 8.70
N PHE A 125 -0.17 -4.23 8.25
CA PHE A 125 -1.11 -4.97 7.41
C PHE A 125 -0.44 -5.42 6.10
N THR A 126 0.29 -4.53 5.43
CA THR A 126 1.03 -4.86 4.20
C THR A 126 2.00 -6.01 4.41
N ILE A 127 2.76 -6.02 5.52
CA ILE A 127 3.67 -7.12 5.84
C ILE A 127 2.91 -8.44 6.01
N LEU A 128 1.82 -8.43 6.80
CA LEU A 128 1.03 -9.62 7.08
C LEU A 128 0.34 -10.17 5.83
N ALA A 129 -0.30 -9.31 5.05
CA ALA A 129 -0.97 -9.69 3.81
C ALA A 129 0.03 -10.30 2.80
N ARG A 130 1.23 -9.74 2.69
CA ARG A 130 2.29 -10.31 1.84
C ARG A 130 2.76 -11.68 2.32
N GLN A 131 2.84 -11.90 3.63
CA GLN A 131 3.15 -13.23 4.20
C GLN A 131 2.09 -14.26 3.83
N ILE A 132 0.81 -13.88 3.92
CA ILE A 132 -0.32 -14.73 3.52
C ILE A 132 -0.24 -15.06 2.02
N LEU A 133 -0.10 -14.04 1.17
CA LEU A 133 -0.08 -14.18 -0.28
C LEU A 133 1.14 -14.94 -0.82
N SER A 134 2.26 -14.92 -0.10
CA SER A 134 3.47 -15.67 -0.47
C SER A 134 3.50 -17.09 0.10
N SER A 135 2.48 -17.51 0.85
CA SER A 135 2.42 -18.86 1.44
C SER A 135 1.93 -19.87 0.41
N ASP A 136 2.79 -20.80 0.00
CA ASP A 136 2.46 -21.82 -1.03
C ASP A 136 1.40 -22.82 -0.57
N LYS A 137 1.36 -23.12 0.73
CA LYS A 137 0.39 -24.05 1.33
C LYS A 137 -0.11 -23.51 2.65
N LEU A 138 -1.39 -23.24 2.71
CA LEU A 138 -2.08 -22.85 3.94
C LEU A 138 -2.72 -24.11 4.56
N SER A 139 -2.18 -24.56 5.70
CA SER A 139 -2.87 -25.51 6.58
C SER A 139 -3.95 -24.79 7.38
N ASN A 140 -4.96 -25.50 7.89
CA ASN A 140 -5.98 -24.91 8.73
C ASN A 140 -5.38 -24.16 9.93
N ALA A 141 -4.36 -24.74 10.58
CA ALA A 141 -3.65 -24.07 11.68
C ALA A 141 -3.02 -22.73 11.27
N LYS A 142 -2.39 -22.66 10.10
CA LYS A 142 -1.84 -21.39 9.59
C LYS A 142 -2.93 -20.37 9.25
N ILE A 143 -4.08 -20.82 8.76
CA ILE A 143 -5.23 -19.94 8.51
C ILE A 143 -5.73 -19.36 9.82
N ASP A 144 -5.86 -20.19 10.86
CA ASP A 144 -6.27 -19.73 12.19
C ASP A 144 -5.25 -18.73 12.77
N ASP A 145 -3.95 -19.03 12.70
CA ASP A 145 -2.88 -18.13 13.14
C ASP A 145 -2.94 -16.77 12.42
N PHE A 146 -3.09 -16.76 11.10
CA PHE A 146 -3.20 -15.51 10.33
C PHE A 146 -4.48 -14.75 10.63
N THR A 147 -5.59 -15.46 10.88
CA THR A 147 -6.86 -14.85 11.28
C THR A 147 -6.73 -14.15 12.63
N ASP A 148 -6.08 -14.79 13.60
CA ASP A 148 -5.84 -14.20 14.91
C ASP A 148 -4.89 -12.99 14.84
N LEU A 149 -3.85 -13.06 14.01
CA LEU A 149 -2.97 -11.91 13.76
C LEU A 149 -3.70 -10.74 13.12
N LEU A 150 -4.60 -10.99 12.16
CA LEU A 150 -5.42 -9.95 11.53
C LEU A 150 -6.38 -9.31 12.53
N ARG A 151 -7.04 -10.11 13.39
CA ARG A 151 -7.90 -9.60 14.45
C ARG A 151 -7.13 -8.74 15.44
N ALA A 152 -5.99 -9.24 15.93
CA ALA A 152 -5.13 -8.48 16.83
C ALA A 152 -4.66 -7.16 16.19
N LEU A 153 -4.35 -7.17 14.89
CA LEU A 153 -3.97 -5.96 14.17
C LEU A 153 -5.13 -4.97 14.08
N LEU A 154 -6.35 -5.43 13.79
CA LEU A 154 -7.55 -4.58 13.75
C LEU A 154 -7.85 -3.94 15.13
N GLU A 155 -7.61 -4.65 16.23
CA GLU A 155 -7.76 -4.13 17.58
C GLU A 155 -6.76 -3.00 17.91
N THR A 156 -5.66 -2.89 17.17
CA THR A 156 -4.70 -1.79 17.35
C THR A 156 -5.17 -0.47 16.76
N LEU A 157 -6.23 -0.48 15.93
CA LEU A 157 -6.76 0.74 15.36
C LEU A 157 -7.36 1.65 16.43
N PRO A 158 -7.18 2.98 16.33
CA PRO A 158 -7.89 3.91 17.17
C PRO A 158 -9.40 3.73 17.05
N GLU A 159 -10.13 4.00 18.11
CA GLU A 159 -11.59 3.86 18.13
C GLU A 159 -12.27 4.60 16.97
N THR A 160 -11.75 5.77 16.59
CA THR A 160 -12.24 6.57 15.44
C THR A 160 -12.06 5.90 14.08
N LEU A 161 -11.20 4.88 13.99
CA LEU A 161 -10.95 4.10 12.77
C LEU A 161 -11.54 2.69 12.84
N GLN A 162 -12.09 2.28 13.97
CA GLN A 162 -12.78 1.00 14.11
C GLN A 162 -14.14 1.09 13.43
N PHE A 163 -14.46 0.05 12.65
CA PHE A 163 -15.73 0.00 11.94
C PHE A 163 -16.88 -0.30 12.92
N ASP A 164 -17.86 0.62 12.99
CA ASP A 164 -19.11 0.40 13.70
C ASP A 164 -20.24 0.12 12.69
N LYS A 165 -20.91 -1.01 12.87
CA LYS A 165 -22.08 -1.40 12.05
C LYS A 165 -23.22 -0.38 12.12
N SER A 166 -23.28 0.46 13.16
CA SER A 166 -24.25 1.54 13.29
C SER A 166 -24.11 2.56 12.15
N TRP A 167 -22.92 2.72 11.58
CA TRP A 167 -22.66 3.63 10.44
C TRP A 167 -23.36 3.20 9.15
N LEU A 168 -23.75 1.95 9.04
CA LEU A 168 -24.52 1.44 7.90
C LEU A 168 -26.00 1.83 7.98
N ARG A 169 -26.47 2.36 9.12
CA ARG A 169 -27.83 2.87 9.26
C ARG A 169 -27.89 4.29 8.72
N ARG A 170 -28.75 4.52 7.73
CA ARG A 170 -28.91 5.83 7.05
C ARG A 170 -29.27 7.02 7.96
N GLU A 171 -29.63 6.76 9.21
CA GLU A 171 -30.06 7.74 10.20
C GLU A 171 -28.90 8.32 11.03
N ASN A 172 -27.72 7.72 10.98
CA ASN A 172 -26.56 8.20 11.75
C ASN A 172 -25.66 9.03 10.83
N GLU A 173 -25.41 10.27 11.23
CA GLU A 173 -24.36 11.08 10.62
C GLU A 173 -23.00 10.39 10.80
N LEU A 174 -22.24 10.27 9.72
CA LEU A 174 -20.86 9.76 9.79
C LEU A 174 -20.02 10.71 10.64
N PRO A 175 -19.30 10.20 11.67
CA PRO A 175 -18.41 11.04 12.43
C PRO A 175 -17.31 11.61 11.53
N ASP A 176 -16.80 12.75 11.92
CA ASP A 176 -15.91 13.65 11.18
C ASP A 176 -15.12 13.09 9.99
N TRP A 177 -15.45 13.61 8.81
CA TRP A 177 -14.65 13.49 7.60
C TRP A 177 -13.23 14.09 7.80
N PRO A 178 -12.14 13.45 7.31
CA PRO A 178 -12.05 12.37 6.31
C PRO A 178 -11.75 10.96 6.87
N LEU A 179 -11.45 10.79 8.14
CA LEU A 179 -10.99 9.52 8.71
C LEU A 179 -12.08 8.46 8.76
N SER A 180 -13.31 8.85 9.03
CA SER A 180 -14.48 7.95 9.05
C SER A 180 -14.81 7.39 7.66
N ALA A 181 -14.62 8.18 6.60
CA ALA A 181 -14.81 7.70 5.23
C ALA A 181 -13.73 6.68 4.82
N MET A 182 -12.50 6.83 5.29
CA MET A 182 -11.44 5.84 5.11
C MET A 182 -11.76 4.54 5.87
N ALA A 183 -12.22 4.65 7.11
CA ALA A 183 -12.65 3.51 7.90
C ALA A 183 -13.86 2.80 7.26
N ALA A 184 -14.86 3.54 6.81
CA ALA A 184 -16.03 3.00 6.13
C ALA A 184 -15.70 2.32 4.79
N GLY A 185 -14.66 2.77 4.09
CA GLY A 185 -14.23 2.19 2.82
C GLY A 185 -13.30 0.97 2.97
N MET A 186 -12.38 1.01 3.92
CA MET A 186 -11.33 -0.01 4.04
C MET A 186 -11.70 -1.18 4.96
N ILE A 187 -12.41 -0.94 6.05
CA ILE A 187 -12.67 -1.97 7.06
C ILE A 187 -13.67 -3.03 6.58
N PRO A 188 -14.78 -2.71 5.86
CA PRO A 188 -15.64 -3.73 5.28
C PRO A 188 -14.91 -4.63 4.27
N PHE A 189 -13.88 -4.11 3.63
CA PHE A 189 -13.03 -4.88 2.75
C PHE A 189 -12.21 -5.90 3.54
N LEU A 190 -11.63 -5.49 4.65
CA LEU A 190 -10.87 -6.37 5.55
C LEU A 190 -11.78 -7.40 6.25
N ASP A 191 -12.99 -7.03 6.69
CA ASP A 191 -13.95 -7.94 7.36
C ASP A 191 -14.37 -9.12 6.46
N ARG A 192 -14.37 -8.94 5.13
CA ARG A 192 -14.63 -10.01 4.17
C ARG A 192 -13.54 -11.08 4.10
N TYR A 193 -12.32 -10.77 4.51
CA TYR A 193 -11.19 -11.71 4.49
C TYR A 193 -11.00 -12.42 5.85
N VAL A 194 -11.69 -11.96 6.89
CA VAL A 194 -11.63 -12.54 8.26
C VAL A 194 -12.79 -13.51 8.51
N ARG A 195 -13.78 -13.57 7.62
CA ARG A 195 -14.91 -14.53 7.63
C ARG A 195 -14.74 -15.62 6.59
#